data_429dfb5dbb431d3daad35f3f7cb54473
#
_entry.id   429dfb5dbb431d3daad35f3f7cb54473
#
_cell.length_a   1.000
_cell.length_b   1.000
_cell.length_c   1.000
_cell.angle_alpha   90.00
_cell.angle_beta   90.00
_cell.angle_gamma   90.00
#
_symmetry.space_group_name_H-M   'P 1'
#
loop_
_entity.id
_entity.type
_entity.pdbx_description
1 polymer ?
#
loop_
_entity_poly.entity_id
_entity_poly.type
_entity_poly.pdbx_seq_one_letter_code
_entity_poly.pdbx_strand_id
1 'polypeptide(L)'
;QSRGFLIGATAGRTTLAGEGLQHQDGHSQILASMIPNCISYDPTFAYELAVIFRDGLRRMHEKNENVFYYITAMNENYAHPEKPEGADEGILKGMYLFKEYKNKGKIKIQLLGSGTILREAIAAAKILSEDYGVDSDIWSVTSFNELRKDGMEIERRNLLNPGKKKETTYIEKCLEKRDGPVIAVSDYVRSFSDQIRPYVGKPFYSLGTDGFGRSDTRKNLRKFFEVDKEHIVAYTLSALAKEQLMGSDSAEKAIKKYNIDKNKAFPTKL
;
A
#
# COMPACT_ATOMS: atom_id res chain seq x y z
N GLN A 1 28.42 -12.51 -3.49
CA GLN A 1 27.59 -12.36 -2.26
C GLN A 1 27.73 -10.95 -1.72
N SER A 2 27.11 -9.97 -2.41
CA SER A 2 27.07 -8.60 -1.91
C SER A 2 25.99 -8.48 -0.83
N ARG A 3 26.34 -7.82 0.27
CA ARG A 3 25.42 -7.47 1.37
C ARG A 3 25.39 -5.95 1.49
N GLY A 4 24.24 -5.38 1.76
CA GLY A 4 24.13 -3.94 1.93
C GLY A 4 22.71 -3.44 1.68
N PHE A 5 22.58 -2.13 1.69
CA PHE A 5 21.34 -1.42 1.42
C PHE A 5 21.48 -0.67 0.10
N LEU A 6 20.60 -0.97 -0.84
CA LEU A 6 20.40 -0.19 -2.04
C LEU A 6 19.22 0.76 -1.77
N ILE A 7 19.49 2.06 -1.80
CA ILE A 7 18.47 3.07 -1.54
C ILE A 7 18.00 3.65 -2.88
N GLY A 8 16.72 3.39 -3.20
CA GLY A 8 16.02 4.04 -4.30
C GLY A 8 15.54 5.42 -3.85
N ALA A 9 16.39 6.43 -3.92
CA ALA A 9 16.04 7.79 -3.57
C ALA A 9 15.22 8.43 -4.70
N THR A 10 14.35 9.39 -4.33
CA THR A 10 13.36 10.01 -5.25
C THR A 10 12.38 9.00 -5.85
N ALA A 11 12.04 7.98 -5.08
CA ALA A 11 11.17 6.90 -5.52
C ALA A 11 9.70 7.32 -5.63
N GLY A 12 8.96 6.55 -6.43
CA GLY A 12 7.54 6.78 -6.69
C GLY A 12 7.28 7.75 -7.86
N ARG A 13 6.05 7.75 -8.35
CA ARG A 13 5.65 8.56 -9.50
C ARG A 13 5.17 9.95 -9.15
N THR A 14 4.78 10.18 -7.90
CA THR A 14 4.13 11.42 -7.51
C THR A 14 4.89 12.22 -6.46
N THR A 15 6.08 11.77 -6.06
CA THR A 15 6.89 12.43 -5.03
C THR A 15 7.78 13.55 -5.58
N LEU A 16 8.15 13.48 -6.84
CA LEU A 16 8.91 14.53 -7.54
C LEU A 16 7.98 15.64 -8.01
N ALA A 17 8.40 16.88 -7.84
CA ALA A 17 7.65 18.06 -8.27
C ALA A 17 8.40 18.77 -9.41
N GLY A 18 7.88 18.70 -10.61
CA GLY A 18 8.44 19.34 -11.79
C GLY A 18 9.69 18.68 -12.39
N GLU A 19 10.04 17.49 -11.93
CA GLU A 19 11.16 16.72 -12.50
C GLU A 19 10.75 16.06 -13.82
N GLY A 20 11.73 15.69 -14.63
CA GLY A 20 11.50 14.96 -15.87
C GLY A 20 10.90 13.58 -15.62
N LEU A 21 10.04 13.14 -16.52
CA LEU A 21 9.30 11.87 -16.40
C LEU A 21 10.22 10.64 -16.27
N GLN A 22 11.46 10.72 -16.75
CA GLN A 22 12.46 9.63 -16.65
C GLN A 22 12.93 9.37 -15.20
N HIS A 23 12.71 10.31 -14.28
CA HIS A 23 13.02 10.15 -12.86
C HIS A 23 11.88 9.52 -12.05
N GLN A 24 10.70 9.37 -12.64
CA GLN A 24 9.53 8.87 -11.92
C GLN A 24 9.49 7.35 -11.90
N ASP A 25 9.86 6.79 -10.76
CA ASP A 25 9.88 5.35 -10.53
C ASP A 25 8.47 4.79 -10.25
N GLY A 26 8.03 3.88 -11.08
CA GLY A 26 6.77 3.15 -10.87
C GLY A 26 6.94 1.63 -10.83
N HIS A 27 8.16 1.10 -11.01
CA HIS A 27 8.40 -0.31 -11.27
C HIS A 27 9.48 -0.96 -10.40
N SER A 28 10.34 -0.20 -9.74
CA SER A 28 11.51 -0.72 -9.05
C SER A 28 11.17 -1.79 -7.99
N GLN A 29 10.07 -1.65 -7.27
CA GLN A 29 9.62 -2.63 -6.29
C GLN A 29 9.23 -3.96 -6.93
N ILE A 30 8.65 -3.94 -8.13
CA ILE A 30 8.37 -5.17 -8.90
C ILE A 30 9.66 -5.81 -9.37
N LEU A 31 10.62 -5.03 -9.89
CA LEU A 31 11.94 -5.54 -10.30
C LEU A 31 12.69 -6.15 -9.10
N ALA A 32 12.66 -5.50 -7.94
CA ALA A 32 13.23 -6.03 -6.72
C ALA A 32 12.62 -7.38 -6.31
N SER A 33 11.32 -7.58 -6.53
CA SER A 33 10.62 -8.83 -6.20
C SER A 33 11.09 -10.04 -7.02
N MET A 34 11.73 -9.81 -8.16
CA MET A 34 12.25 -10.86 -9.04
C MET A 34 13.59 -11.42 -8.56
N ILE A 35 14.26 -10.77 -7.63
CA ILE A 35 15.58 -11.15 -7.13
C ILE A 35 15.39 -11.95 -5.83
N PRO A 36 15.76 -13.25 -5.79
CA PRO A 36 15.40 -14.15 -4.70
C PRO A 36 15.87 -13.73 -3.31
N ASN A 37 17.05 -13.12 -3.20
CA ASN A 37 17.64 -12.69 -1.94
C ASN A 37 17.53 -11.17 -1.71
N CYS A 38 16.73 -10.46 -2.50
CA CYS A 38 16.40 -9.06 -2.27
C CYS A 38 15.22 -8.96 -1.30
N ILE A 39 15.43 -8.22 -0.21
CA ILE A 39 14.38 -7.83 0.73
C ILE A 39 14.03 -6.38 0.40
N SER A 40 12.80 -6.12 0.01
CA SER A 40 12.46 -4.77 -0.45
C SER A 40 11.33 -4.15 0.35
N TYR A 41 11.48 -2.85 0.64
CA TYR A 41 10.55 -2.07 1.44
C TYR A 41 10.25 -0.71 0.81
N ASP A 42 9.02 -0.23 1.03
CA ASP A 42 8.53 1.10 0.68
C ASP A 42 7.98 1.80 1.94
N PRO A 43 8.87 2.22 2.86
CA PRO A 43 8.44 2.82 4.13
C PRO A 43 7.86 4.21 3.93
N THR A 44 6.87 4.57 4.77
CA THR A 44 6.29 5.91 4.83
C THR A 44 6.99 6.78 5.86
N PHE A 45 7.30 6.23 7.03
CA PHE A 45 7.78 7.00 8.19
C PHE A 45 9.22 6.64 8.56
N ALA A 46 9.93 7.62 9.12
CA ALA A 46 11.34 7.46 9.51
C ALA A 46 11.56 6.32 10.52
N TYR A 47 10.62 6.08 11.43
CA TYR A 47 10.75 4.97 12.38
C TYR A 47 10.64 3.59 11.70
N GLU A 48 9.85 3.48 10.61
CA GLU A 48 9.80 2.24 9.81
C GLU A 48 11.17 1.97 9.17
N LEU A 49 11.76 3.01 8.58
CA LEU A 49 13.09 2.93 8.00
C LEU A 49 14.13 2.50 9.05
N ALA A 50 14.10 3.09 10.25
CA ALA A 50 15.02 2.75 11.34
C ALA A 50 14.88 1.28 11.78
N VAL A 51 13.66 0.76 11.89
CA VAL A 51 13.39 -0.66 12.21
C VAL A 51 13.94 -1.58 11.12
N ILE A 52 13.70 -1.25 9.85
CA ILE A 52 14.17 -2.02 8.69
C ILE A 52 15.69 -2.04 8.62
N PHE A 53 16.36 -0.90 8.81
CA PHE A 53 17.82 -0.83 8.82
C PHE A 53 18.43 -1.67 9.96
N ARG A 54 17.89 -1.55 11.17
CA ARG A 54 18.34 -2.33 12.33
C ARG A 54 18.23 -3.83 12.07
N ASP A 55 17.11 -4.30 11.53
CA ASP A 55 16.94 -5.71 11.19
C ASP A 55 17.87 -6.15 10.05
N GLY A 56 18.05 -5.32 9.03
CA GLY A 56 18.95 -5.59 7.92
C GLY A 56 20.39 -5.75 8.37
N LEU A 57 20.89 -4.87 9.23
CA LEU A 57 22.22 -5.00 9.82
C LEU A 57 22.35 -6.30 10.61
N ARG A 58 21.38 -6.64 11.45
CA ARG A 58 21.34 -7.89 12.22
C ARG A 58 21.38 -9.12 11.30
N ARG A 59 20.55 -9.17 10.27
CA ARG A 59 20.47 -10.31 9.34
C ARG A 59 21.75 -10.48 8.53
N MET A 60 22.26 -9.39 7.97
CA MET A 60 23.45 -9.45 7.10
C MET A 60 24.78 -9.66 7.85
N HIS A 61 24.96 -9.07 9.03
CA HIS A 61 26.25 -9.04 9.72
C HIS A 61 26.31 -9.96 10.96
N GLU A 62 25.25 -10.04 11.76
CA GLU A 62 25.24 -10.93 12.92
C GLU A 62 24.86 -12.37 12.53
N LYS A 63 23.77 -12.53 11.75
CA LYS A 63 23.28 -13.84 11.32
C LYS A 63 23.95 -14.37 10.04
N ASN A 64 24.71 -13.56 9.36
CA ASN A 64 25.37 -13.90 8.09
C ASN A 64 24.40 -14.42 7.00
N GLU A 65 23.14 -13.96 6.99
CA GLU A 65 22.19 -14.32 5.96
C GLU A 65 22.62 -13.78 4.58
N ASN A 66 22.37 -14.56 3.53
CA ASN A 66 22.66 -14.14 2.16
C ASN A 66 21.52 -13.29 1.61
N VAL A 67 21.36 -12.08 2.13
CA VAL A 67 20.36 -11.11 1.71
C VAL A 67 20.99 -9.74 1.51
N PHE A 68 20.33 -8.92 0.70
CA PHE A 68 20.56 -7.47 0.61
C PHE A 68 19.21 -6.76 0.57
N TYR A 69 19.21 -5.47 0.86
CA TYR A 69 17.98 -4.70 0.97
C TYR A 69 17.86 -3.70 -0.17
N TYR A 70 16.66 -3.59 -0.72
CA TYR A 70 16.24 -2.47 -1.56
C TYR A 70 15.17 -1.67 -0.81
N ILE A 71 15.44 -0.40 -0.53
CA ILE A 71 14.54 0.46 0.26
C ILE A 71 14.30 1.74 -0.52
N THR A 72 13.04 2.07 -0.74
CA THR A 72 12.67 3.32 -1.41
C THR A 72 12.59 4.46 -0.41
N ALA A 73 13.02 5.64 -0.84
CA ALA A 73 12.96 6.86 -0.06
C ALA A 73 12.45 8.02 -0.94
N MET A 74 11.59 8.85 -0.37
CA MET A 74 10.94 9.95 -1.07
C MET A 74 11.59 11.28 -0.69
N ASN A 75 11.54 12.25 -1.61
CA ASN A 75 12.03 13.62 -1.34
C ASN A 75 10.89 14.59 -0.98
N GLU A 76 9.81 14.11 -0.40
CA GLU A 76 8.71 14.92 0.10
C GLU A 76 8.79 15.06 1.62
N ASN A 77 8.84 16.30 2.12
CA ASN A 77 8.87 16.58 3.55
C ASN A 77 7.47 16.53 4.14
N TYR A 78 7.29 15.79 5.24
CA TYR A 78 6.06 15.71 6.01
C TYR A 78 6.32 15.33 7.47
N ALA A 79 5.34 15.56 8.32
CA ALA A 79 5.43 15.20 9.73
C ALA A 79 5.46 13.67 9.90
N HIS A 80 6.37 13.20 10.74
CA HIS A 80 6.47 11.81 11.14
C HIS A 80 5.84 11.65 12.53
N PRO A 81 4.79 10.82 12.66
CA PRO A 81 4.17 10.55 13.97
C PRO A 81 5.08 9.66 14.82
N GLU A 82 4.74 9.51 16.08
CA GLU A 82 5.35 8.49 16.93
C GLU A 82 5.04 7.09 16.41
N LYS A 83 5.99 6.18 16.60
CA LYS A 83 5.81 4.78 16.23
C LYS A 83 4.76 4.13 17.13
N PRO A 84 3.74 3.46 16.57
CA PRO A 84 2.81 2.68 17.38
C PRO A 84 3.54 1.61 18.18
N GLU A 85 3.10 1.38 19.41
CA GLU A 85 3.66 0.34 20.25
C GLU A 85 3.49 -1.04 19.62
N GLY A 86 4.53 -1.87 19.69
CA GLY A 86 4.51 -3.23 19.11
C GLY A 86 4.58 -3.30 17.58
N ALA A 87 4.74 -2.18 16.86
CA ALA A 87 4.72 -2.18 15.40
C ALA A 87 5.94 -2.84 14.72
N ASP A 88 7.06 -3.05 15.43
CA ASP A 88 8.33 -3.52 14.85
C ASP A 88 8.17 -4.82 14.05
N GLU A 89 7.47 -5.81 14.59
CA GLU A 89 7.24 -7.08 13.90
C GLU A 89 6.42 -6.87 12.61
N GLY A 90 5.37 -6.08 12.66
CA GLY A 90 4.53 -5.79 11.51
C GLY A 90 5.26 -5.00 10.44
N ILE A 91 6.11 -4.04 10.81
CA ILE A 91 6.97 -3.30 9.89
C ILE A 91 7.86 -4.27 9.10
N LEU A 92 8.45 -5.25 9.77
CA LEU A 92 9.35 -6.24 9.13
C LEU A 92 8.59 -7.30 8.33
N LYS A 93 7.37 -7.65 8.73
CA LYS A 93 6.51 -8.59 8.00
C LYS A 93 5.77 -7.98 6.82
N GLY A 94 5.85 -6.67 6.65
CA GLY A 94 5.33 -5.96 5.49
C GLY A 94 4.06 -5.14 5.74
N MET A 95 3.36 -5.27 6.87
CA MET A 95 2.26 -4.37 7.23
C MET A 95 1.95 -4.37 8.72
N TYR A 96 1.42 -3.26 9.22
CA TYR A 96 0.91 -3.13 10.58
C TYR A 96 -0.28 -2.15 10.62
N LEU A 97 -1.13 -2.30 11.64
CA LEU A 97 -2.23 -1.37 11.88
C LEU A 97 -1.66 -0.03 12.37
N PHE A 98 -1.79 0.99 11.53
CA PHE A 98 -1.30 2.33 11.84
C PHE A 98 -2.32 3.12 12.66
N LYS A 99 -3.59 3.11 12.24
CA LYS A 99 -4.65 3.92 12.87
C LYS A 99 -6.04 3.37 12.56
N GLU A 100 -6.96 3.58 13.48
CA GLU A 100 -8.39 3.31 13.26
C GLU A 100 -9.17 4.63 13.27
N TYR A 101 -9.99 4.85 12.24
CA TYR A 101 -11.02 5.87 12.23
C TYR A 101 -12.36 5.23 12.57
N LYS A 102 -12.89 5.55 13.77
CA LYS A 102 -14.15 5.02 14.28
C LYS A 102 -15.09 6.19 14.60
N ASN A 103 -16.14 6.35 13.83
CA ASN A 103 -17.17 7.35 14.06
C ASN A 103 -18.57 6.71 14.20
N LYS A 104 -18.63 5.51 14.81
CA LYS A 104 -19.85 4.71 14.96
C LYS A 104 -20.56 4.38 13.61
N GLY A 105 -19.82 4.40 12.51
CA GLY A 105 -20.30 3.92 11.22
C GLY A 105 -20.66 2.44 11.29
N LYS A 106 -21.70 2.04 10.56
CA LYS A 106 -22.07 0.63 10.41
C LYS A 106 -21.22 -0.09 9.35
N ILE A 107 -20.61 0.68 8.46
CA ILE A 107 -19.82 0.19 7.34
C ILE A 107 -18.34 0.37 7.67
N LYS A 108 -17.56 -0.68 7.46
CA LYS A 108 -16.11 -0.66 7.68
C LYS A 108 -15.36 -1.04 6.42
N ILE A 109 -14.14 -0.54 6.31
CA ILE A 109 -13.20 -0.86 5.25
C ILE A 109 -11.79 -1.01 5.81
N GLN A 110 -10.93 -1.65 5.02
CA GLN A 110 -9.51 -1.79 5.29
C GLN A 110 -8.74 -0.97 4.25
N LEU A 111 -8.09 0.11 4.66
CA LEU A 111 -7.24 0.93 3.79
C LEU A 111 -5.78 0.54 3.96
N LEU A 112 -5.17 0.02 2.91
CA LEU A 112 -3.76 -0.35 2.85
C LEU A 112 -3.01 0.70 2.03
N GLY A 113 -2.04 1.38 2.63
CA GLY A 113 -1.21 2.36 1.92
C GLY A 113 0.28 2.11 2.11
N SER A 114 1.09 2.39 1.08
CA SER A 114 2.54 2.32 1.17
C SER A 114 3.18 3.65 0.79
N GLY A 115 4.40 3.86 1.25
CA GLY A 115 5.18 5.05 0.95
C GLY A 115 4.38 6.34 1.18
N THR A 116 4.62 7.34 0.37
CA THR A 116 3.96 8.65 0.53
C THR A 116 2.44 8.61 0.36
N ILE A 117 1.91 7.62 -0.39
CA ILE A 117 0.47 7.52 -0.67
C ILE A 117 -0.33 7.04 0.55
N LEU A 118 0.30 6.45 1.56
CA LEU A 118 -0.37 6.22 2.86
C LEU A 118 -0.98 7.53 3.42
N ARG A 119 -0.36 8.68 3.19
CA ARG A 119 -0.88 9.98 3.63
C ARG A 119 -2.18 10.37 2.93
N GLU A 120 -2.30 10.04 1.66
CA GLU A 120 -3.56 10.22 0.91
C GLU A 120 -4.65 9.26 1.44
N ALA A 121 -4.28 8.02 1.77
CA ALA A 121 -5.20 7.07 2.41
C ALA A 121 -5.68 7.55 3.79
N ILE A 122 -4.79 8.11 4.61
CA ILE A 122 -5.14 8.72 5.91
C ILE A 122 -6.13 9.89 5.73
N ALA A 123 -5.87 10.76 4.74
CA ALA A 123 -6.75 11.88 4.45
C ALA A 123 -8.11 11.42 3.90
N ALA A 124 -8.12 10.39 3.05
CA ALA A 124 -9.35 9.77 2.53
C ALA A 124 -10.18 9.13 3.65
N ALA A 125 -9.54 8.42 4.59
CA ALA A 125 -10.21 7.82 5.75
C ALA A 125 -10.95 8.86 6.60
N LYS A 126 -10.34 10.04 6.80
CA LYS A 126 -10.99 11.14 7.50
C LYS A 126 -12.26 11.59 6.78
N ILE A 127 -12.19 11.81 5.48
CA ILE A 127 -13.34 12.22 4.65
C ILE A 127 -14.43 11.13 4.66
N LEU A 128 -14.05 9.85 4.51
CA LEU A 128 -14.98 8.73 4.54
C LEU A 128 -15.73 8.66 5.86
N SER A 129 -15.04 8.89 6.97
CA SER A 129 -15.65 8.90 8.30
C SER A 129 -16.59 10.10 8.53
N GLU A 130 -16.14 11.33 8.20
CA GLU A 130 -16.86 12.57 8.46
C GLU A 130 -18.03 12.79 7.52
N ASP A 131 -17.85 12.56 6.21
CA ASP A 131 -18.85 12.88 5.18
C ASP A 131 -19.77 11.72 4.81
N TYR A 132 -19.30 10.47 5.00
CA TYR A 132 -20.01 9.27 4.50
C TYR A 132 -20.33 8.24 5.58
N GLY A 133 -19.87 8.43 6.82
CA GLY A 133 -20.12 7.49 7.92
C GLY A 133 -19.47 6.10 7.71
N VAL A 134 -18.35 6.06 6.99
CA VAL A 134 -17.58 4.84 6.73
C VAL A 134 -16.37 4.81 7.65
N ASP A 135 -16.34 3.85 8.56
CA ASP A 135 -15.22 3.60 9.45
C ASP A 135 -14.06 2.92 8.69
N SER A 136 -12.81 3.25 9.04
CA SER A 136 -11.65 2.74 8.33
C SER A 136 -10.56 2.29 9.29
N ASP A 137 -10.03 1.10 9.08
CA ASP A 137 -8.75 0.67 9.64
C ASP A 137 -7.66 0.98 8.62
N ILE A 138 -6.65 1.74 9.02
CA ILE A 138 -5.54 2.16 8.16
C ILE A 138 -4.31 1.33 8.48
N TRP A 139 -3.79 0.68 7.46
CA TRP A 139 -2.61 -0.15 7.51
C TRP A 139 -1.46 0.51 6.76
N SER A 140 -0.32 0.69 7.44
CA SER A 140 0.92 0.99 6.75
C SER A 140 1.50 -0.30 6.19
N VAL A 141 1.58 -0.37 4.86
CA VAL A 141 2.18 -1.50 4.16
C VAL A 141 3.60 -1.12 3.79
N THR A 142 4.54 -1.62 4.55
CA THR A 142 5.97 -1.38 4.33
C THR A 142 6.55 -2.25 3.23
N SER A 143 5.92 -3.42 2.93
CA SER A 143 6.37 -4.30 1.86
C SER A 143 5.27 -5.23 1.35
N PHE A 144 4.71 -4.96 0.20
CA PHE A 144 3.87 -5.93 -0.52
C PHE A 144 4.66 -7.17 -0.96
N ASN A 145 5.96 -7.03 -1.18
CA ASN A 145 6.83 -8.15 -1.59
C ASN A 145 7.02 -9.17 -0.47
N GLU A 146 7.25 -8.73 0.77
CA GLU A 146 7.37 -9.65 1.90
C GLU A 146 6.02 -10.31 2.24
N LEU A 147 4.91 -9.58 2.14
CA LEU A 147 3.56 -10.15 2.27
C LEU A 147 3.30 -11.24 1.22
N ARG A 148 3.70 -11.00 -0.03
CA ARG A 148 3.60 -12.01 -1.10
C ARG A 148 4.46 -13.23 -0.82
N LYS A 149 5.71 -13.05 -0.37
CA LYS A 149 6.60 -14.17 -0.02
C LYS A 149 6.01 -15.05 1.08
N ASP A 150 5.49 -14.44 2.16
CA ASP A 150 4.76 -15.15 3.22
C ASP A 150 3.58 -15.93 2.65
N GLY A 151 2.76 -15.27 1.81
CA GLY A 151 1.61 -15.88 1.17
C GLY A 151 1.98 -17.12 0.35
N MET A 152 2.97 -17.01 -0.53
CA MET A 152 3.44 -18.12 -1.38
C MET A 152 3.99 -19.28 -0.54
N GLU A 153 4.72 -18.99 0.51
CA GLU A 153 5.29 -20.02 1.38
C GLU A 153 4.20 -20.78 2.14
N ILE A 154 3.24 -20.06 2.73
CA ILE A 154 2.09 -20.67 3.43
C ILE A 154 1.23 -21.49 2.46
N GLU A 155 0.90 -20.93 1.29
CA GLU A 155 0.15 -21.66 0.25
C GLU A 155 0.83 -22.97 -0.14
N ARG A 156 2.13 -22.93 -0.40
CA ARG A 156 2.92 -24.14 -0.71
C ARG A 156 2.86 -25.16 0.43
N ARG A 157 3.03 -24.71 1.70
CA ARG A 157 2.93 -25.63 2.86
C ARG A 157 1.57 -26.26 2.97
N ASN A 158 0.51 -25.51 2.75
CA ASN A 158 -0.86 -26.00 2.78
C ASN A 158 -1.14 -27.03 1.68
N LEU A 159 -0.68 -26.76 0.46
CA LEU A 159 -0.84 -27.68 -0.69
C LEU A 159 -0.08 -28.99 -0.48
N LEU A 160 1.10 -28.95 0.13
CA LEU A 160 1.90 -30.15 0.40
C LEU A 160 1.43 -30.92 1.65
N ASN A 161 0.49 -30.41 2.43
CA ASN A 161 -0.04 -31.03 3.65
C ASN A 161 -1.59 -31.01 3.65
N PRO A 162 -2.27 -31.60 2.66
CA PRO A 162 -3.72 -31.46 2.50
C PRO A 162 -4.53 -32.06 3.66
N GLY A 163 -3.95 -32.98 4.43
CA GLY A 163 -4.59 -33.57 5.61
C GLY A 163 -4.37 -32.82 6.94
N LYS A 164 -3.61 -31.70 6.91
CA LYS A 164 -3.37 -30.89 8.11
C LYS A 164 -4.29 -29.68 8.15
N LYS A 165 -4.45 -29.09 9.34
CA LYS A 165 -5.11 -27.79 9.48
C LYS A 165 -4.35 -26.75 8.65
N LYS A 166 -5.06 -25.98 7.83
CA LYS A 166 -4.47 -24.90 7.03
C LYS A 166 -3.77 -23.88 7.91
N GLU A 167 -2.55 -23.54 7.54
CA GLU A 167 -1.85 -22.39 8.09
C GLU A 167 -2.42 -21.11 7.46
N THR A 168 -2.44 -20.04 8.24
CA THR A 168 -2.97 -18.72 7.85
C THR A 168 -1.81 -17.80 7.54
N THR A 169 -1.88 -17.07 6.44
CA THR A 169 -0.87 -16.07 6.06
C THR A 169 -0.83 -14.92 7.07
N TYR A 170 0.26 -14.15 7.04
CA TYR A 170 0.37 -12.99 7.94
C TYR A 170 -0.74 -11.95 7.65
N ILE A 171 -1.02 -11.67 6.39
CA ILE A 171 -2.08 -10.72 6.02
C ILE A 171 -3.47 -11.21 6.42
N GLU A 172 -3.78 -12.49 6.26
CA GLU A 172 -5.05 -13.06 6.75
C GLU A 172 -5.17 -12.89 8.25
N LYS A 173 -4.11 -13.16 9.04
CA LYS A 173 -4.11 -12.96 10.52
C LYS A 173 -4.39 -11.51 10.88
N CYS A 174 -3.79 -10.55 10.17
CA CYS A 174 -4.05 -9.13 10.38
C CYS A 174 -5.50 -8.75 10.13
N LEU A 175 -6.14 -9.35 9.12
CA LEU A 175 -7.47 -9.00 8.64
C LEU A 175 -8.60 -9.91 9.17
N GLU A 176 -8.28 -11.00 9.87
CA GLU A 176 -9.26 -12.03 10.29
C GLU A 176 -10.45 -11.44 11.07
N LYS A 177 -10.17 -10.52 12.00
CA LYS A 177 -11.18 -9.89 12.87
C LYS A 177 -11.57 -8.48 12.40
N ARG A 178 -11.35 -8.18 11.14
CA ARG A 178 -11.58 -6.87 10.53
C ARG A 178 -12.65 -6.97 9.44
N ASP A 179 -13.65 -6.13 9.50
CA ASP A 179 -14.76 -6.15 8.55
C ASP A 179 -14.46 -5.31 7.30
N GLY A 180 -15.20 -5.58 6.23
CA GLY A 180 -15.25 -4.81 5.00
C GLY A 180 -14.20 -5.16 3.95
N PRO A 181 -14.35 -4.59 2.75
CA PRO A 181 -13.42 -4.77 1.64
C PRO A 181 -12.08 -4.08 1.92
N VAL A 182 -11.05 -4.55 1.22
CA VAL A 182 -9.70 -4.01 1.27
C VAL A 182 -9.46 -3.09 0.07
N ILE A 183 -8.99 -1.87 0.33
CA ILE A 183 -8.59 -0.91 -0.70
C ILE A 183 -7.09 -0.65 -0.51
N ALA A 184 -6.28 -1.09 -1.45
CA ALA A 184 -4.83 -0.89 -1.44
C ALA A 184 -4.42 0.25 -2.36
N VAL A 185 -3.51 1.10 -1.91
CA VAL A 185 -3.03 2.25 -2.68
C VAL A 185 -1.51 2.38 -2.56
N SER A 186 -0.85 2.68 -3.68
CA SER A 186 0.61 2.88 -3.71
C SER A 186 1.03 3.88 -4.78
N ASP A 187 2.27 4.35 -4.70
CA ASP A 187 2.86 5.24 -5.70
C ASP A 187 3.54 4.48 -6.87
N TYR A 188 3.27 3.20 -6.95
CA TYR A 188 3.78 2.29 -7.99
C TYR A 188 2.64 1.74 -8.83
N VAL A 189 2.98 1.05 -9.92
CA VAL A 189 1.99 0.34 -10.75
C VAL A 189 1.13 -0.60 -9.91
N ARG A 190 -0.15 -0.73 -10.28
CA ARG A 190 -1.15 -1.51 -9.49
C ARG A 190 -0.73 -2.94 -9.22
N SER A 191 0.04 -3.55 -10.13
CA SER A 191 0.55 -4.91 -9.94
C SER A 191 1.42 -5.06 -8.69
N PHE A 192 1.98 -3.97 -8.15
CA PHE A 192 2.74 -3.99 -6.90
C PHE A 192 1.86 -4.33 -5.68
N SER A 193 0.68 -3.76 -5.57
CA SER A 193 -0.27 -4.13 -4.52
C SER A 193 -1.12 -5.34 -4.89
N ASP A 194 -1.44 -5.55 -6.17
CA ASP A 194 -2.26 -6.67 -6.64
C ASP A 194 -1.64 -8.04 -6.36
N GLN A 195 -0.33 -8.13 -6.23
CA GLN A 195 0.37 -9.39 -5.96
C GLN A 195 -0.04 -10.09 -4.65
N ILE A 196 -0.64 -9.37 -3.70
CA ILE A 196 -1.13 -9.94 -2.43
C ILE A 196 -2.59 -10.38 -2.50
N ARG A 197 -3.31 -10.03 -3.56
CA ARG A 197 -4.75 -10.32 -3.73
C ARG A 197 -5.15 -11.76 -3.40
N PRO A 198 -4.41 -12.81 -3.82
CA PRO A 198 -4.76 -14.20 -3.52
C PRO A 198 -4.76 -14.54 -2.02
N TYR A 199 -4.05 -13.75 -1.22
CA TYR A 199 -3.79 -14.01 0.19
C TYR A 199 -4.62 -13.14 1.15
N VAL A 200 -5.51 -12.28 0.62
CA VAL A 200 -6.28 -11.33 1.45
C VAL A 200 -7.53 -11.96 2.04
N GLY A 201 -8.16 -12.92 1.33
CA GLY A 201 -9.38 -13.59 1.76
C GLY A 201 -10.63 -12.71 1.83
N LYS A 202 -10.60 -11.50 1.25
CA LYS A 202 -11.68 -10.50 1.22
C LYS A 202 -11.76 -9.84 -0.15
N PRO A 203 -12.89 -9.17 -0.50
CA PRO A 203 -12.93 -8.32 -1.69
C PRO A 203 -11.78 -7.31 -1.66
N PHE A 204 -10.99 -7.28 -2.72
CA PHE A 204 -9.77 -6.51 -2.80
C PHE A 204 -9.75 -5.61 -4.03
N TYR A 205 -9.49 -4.34 -3.81
CA TYR A 205 -9.40 -3.29 -4.81
C TYR A 205 -8.06 -2.57 -4.69
N SER A 206 -7.50 -2.12 -5.81
CA SER A 206 -6.20 -1.44 -5.81
C SER A 206 -6.22 -0.20 -6.69
N LEU A 207 -5.51 0.83 -6.25
CA LEU A 207 -5.14 2.01 -7.02
C LEU A 207 -3.61 2.08 -7.07
N GLY A 208 -3.10 2.59 -8.19
CA GLY A 208 -1.67 2.72 -8.42
C GLY A 208 -1.38 3.60 -9.63
N THR A 209 -0.12 3.80 -9.91
CA THR A 209 0.36 4.77 -10.89
C THR A 209 0.79 4.09 -12.20
N ASP A 210 -0.17 3.43 -12.87
CA ASP A 210 0.10 2.75 -14.14
C ASP A 210 0.40 3.76 -15.28
N GLY A 211 1.11 3.29 -16.31
CA GLY A 211 1.48 4.10 -17.46
C GLY A 211 2.88 4.72 -17.35
N PHE A 212 3.15 5.74 -18.15
CA PHE A 212 4.41 6.48 -18.11
C PHE A 212 4.42 7.55 -17.01
N GLY A 213 5.60 7.94 -16.54
CA GLY A 213 5.78 9.10 -15.68
C GLY A 213 5.29 10.40 -16.33
N ARG A 214 5.06 11.43 -15.52
CA ARG A 214 4.62 12.76 -15.93
C ARG A 214 5.38 13.83 -15.15
N SER A 215 5.70 14.94 -15.79
CA SER A 215 6.32 16.09 -15.12
C SER A 215 5.24 17.10 -14.74
N ASP A 216 4.94 17.19 -13.43
CA ASP A 216 3.95 18.12 -12.89
C ASP A 216 4.18 18.30 -11.36
N THR A 217 3.32 19.07 -10.70
CA THR A 217 3.28 19.15 -9.24
C THR A 217 2.79 17.84 -8.63
N ARG A 218 3.20 17.53 -7.40
CA ARG A 218 2.72 16.34 -6.65
C ARG A 218 1.20 16.22 -6.64
N LYS A 219 0.50 17.33 -6.42
CA LYS A 219 -0.96 17.36 -6.41
C LYS A 219 -1.56 16.94 -7.76
N ASN A 220 -1.05 17.48 -8.85
CA ASN A 220 -1.53 17.17 -10.20
C ASN A 220 -1.17 15.74 -10.59
N LEU A 221 0.02 15.26 -10.21
CA LEU A 221 0.45 13.88 -10.47
C LEU A 221 -0.46 12.88 -9.73
N ARG A 222 -0.76 13.10 -8.45
CA ARG A 222 -1.69 12.23 -7.68
C ARG A 222 -3.09 12.22 -8.29
N LYS A 223 -3.57 13.39 -8.73
CA LYS A 223 -4.85 13.49 -9.45
C LYS A 223 -4.79 12.78 -10.82
N PHE A 224 -3.69 12.94 -11.56
CA PHE A 224 -3.51 12.28 -12.86
C PHE A 224 -3.50 10.75 -12.73
N PHE A 225 -2.77 10.22 -11.75
CA PHE A 225 -2.68 8.78 -11.51
C PHE A 225 -3.84 8.23 -10.65
N GLU A 226 -4.78 9.08 -10.22
CA GLU A 226 -5.97 8.68 -9.46
C GLU A 226 -5.64 8.04 -8.10
N VAL A 227 -4.58 8.54 -7.45
CA VAL A 227 -4.11 8.09 -6.14
C VAL A 227 -4.19 9.18 -5.06
N ASP A 228 -4.81 10.33 -5.35
CA ASP A 228 -5.14 11.34 -4.35
C ASP A 228 -6.31 10.90 -3.45
N LYS A 229 -6.50 11.59 -2.34
CA LYS A 229 -7.56 11.29 -1.37
C LYS A 229 -8.96 11.33 -1.97
N GLU A 230 -9.22 12.21 -2.95
CA GLU A 230 -10.50 12.37 -3.60
C GLU A 230 -10.86 11.13 -4.45
N HIS A 231 -9.90 10.61 -5.22
CA HIS A 231 -10.07 9.37 -5.98
C HIS A 231 -10.18 8.15 -5.04
N ILE A 232 -9.38 8.09 -3.99
CA ILE A 232 -9.46 7.01 -2.98
C ILE A 232 -10.87 6.97 -2.36
N VAL A 233 -11.45 8.13 -1.99
CA VAL A 233 -12.82 8.22 -1.47
C VAL A 233 -13.83 7.73 -2.50
N ALA A 234 -13.81 8.27 -3.72
CA ALA A 234 -14.79 7.90 -4.75
C ALA A 234 -14.67 6.41 -5.11
N TYR A 235 -13.45 5.90 -5.22
CA TYR A 235 -13.18 4.49 -5.53
C TYR A 235 -13.66 3.56 -4.41
N THR A 236 -13.44 3.95 -3.16
CA THR A 236 -13.91 3.22 -1.98
C THR A 236 -15.44 3.13 -1.96
N LEU A 237 -16.13 4.26 -2.17
CA LEU A 237 -17.61 4.28 -2.21
C LEU A 237 -18.15 3.43 -3.37
N SER A 238 -17.48 3.45 -4.52
CA SER A 238 -17.83 2.60 -5.67
C SER A 238 -17.62 1.11 -5.35
N ALA A 239 -16.52 0.77 -4.65
CA ALA A 239 -16.27 -0.59 -4.19
C ALA A 239 -17.33 -1.06 -3.19
N LEU A 240 -17.72 -0.22 -2.23
CA LEU A 240 -18.81 -0.51 -1.29
C LEU A 240 -20.15 -0.73 -1.98
N ALA A 241 -20.45 0.07 -3.01
CA ALA A 241 -21.66 -0.12 -3.82
C ALA A 241 -21.64 -1.45 -4.58
N LYS A 242 -20.50 -1.82 -5.15
CA LYS A 242 -20.31 -3.10 -5.84
C LYS A 242 -20.46 -4.30 -4.90
N GLU A 243 -19.99 -4.18 -3.67
CA GLU A 243 -20.14 -5.20 -2.61
C GLU A 243 -21.54 -5.13 -1.92
N GLN A 244 -22.45 -4.30 -2.41
CA GLN A 244 -23.81 -4.12 -1.88
C GLN A 244 -23.86 -3.68 -0.40
N LEU A 245 -22.79 -3.05 0.08
CA LEU A 245 -22.69 -2.51 1.44
C LEU A 245 -23.21 -1.07 1.54
N MET A 246 -23.32 -0.38 0.38
CA MET A 246 -23.80 1.01 0.29
C MET A 246 -24.49 1.21 -1.08
N GLY A 247 -25.42 2.17 -1.16
CA GLY A 247 -26.01 2.57 -2.44
C GLY A 247 -25.02 3.32 -3.35
N SER A 248 -25.17 3.21 -4.67
CA SER A 248 -24.31 3.87 -5.66
C SER A 248 -24.36 5.40 -5.63
N ASP A 249 -25.44 5.98 -5.12
CA ASP A 249 -25.64 7.44 -5.03
C ASP A 249 -24.51 8.15 -4.29
N SER A 250 -23.95 7.52 -3.27
CA SER A 250 -22.82 8.08 -2.51
C SER A 250 -21.57 8.22 -3.37
N ALA A 251 -21.28 7.20 -4.17
CA ALA A 251 -20.15 7.21 -5.12
C ALA A 251 -20.37 8.26 -6.22
N GLU A 252 -21.56 8.35 -6.78
CA GLU A 252 -21.90 9.34 -7.82
C GLU A 252 -21.77 10.77 -7.30
N LYS A 253 -22.28 11.02 -6.08
CA LYS A 253 -22.13 12.32 -5.40
C LYS A 253 -20.66 12.67 -5.17
N ALA A 254 -19.85 11.72 -4.73
CA ALA A 254 -18.40 11.94 -4.53
C ALA A 254 -17.70 12.26 -5.86
N ILE A 255 -17.94 11.49 -6.92
CA ILE A 255 -17.38 11.71 -8.25
C ILE A 255 -17.73 13.13 -8.75
N LYS A 256 -18.99 13.56 -8.58
CA LYS A 256 -19.43 14.91 -8.94
C LYS A 256 -18.80 15.98 -8.02
N LYS A 257 -18.79 15.78 -6.70
CA LYS A 257 -18.24 16.70 -5.69
C LYS A 257 -16.77 17.01 -5.96
N TYR A 258 -15.98 15.99 -6.31
CA TYR A 258 -14.53 16.11 -6.55
C TYR A 258 -14.18 16.38 -8.00
N ASN A 259 -15.17 16.58 -8.87
CA ASN A 259 -14.97 16.84 -10.31
C ASN A 259 -14.05 15.80 -10.97
N ILE A 260 -14.33 14.51 -10.71
CA ILE A 260 -13.59 13.39 -11.30
C ILE A 260 -14.09 13.16 -12.72
N ASP A 261 -13.18 13.22 -13.69
CA ASP A 261 -13.50 12.97 -15.10
C ASP A 261 -13.68 11.47 -15.37
N LYS A 262 -14.93 11.05 -15.53
CA LYS A 262 -15.28 9.65 -15.84
C LYS A 262 -14.82 9.17 -17.22
N ASN A 263 -14.55 10.13 -18.13
CA ASN A 263 -14.20 9.84 -19.53
C ASN A 263 -12.71 9.94 -19.78
N LYS A 264 -11.93 10.27 -18.75
CA LYS A 264 -10.47 10.29 -18.85
C LYS A 264 -9.97 8.92 -19.29
N ALA A 265 -9.12 8.90 -20.30
CA ALA A 265 -8.47 7.68 -20.74
C ALA A 265 -7.59 7.10 -19.61
N PHE A 266 -7.53 5.77 -19.53
CA PHE A 266 -6.68 5.12 -18.53
C PHE A 266 -5.21 5.51 -18.74
N PRO A 267 -4.43 5.77 -17.68
CA PRO A 267 -3.07 6.34 -17.82
C PRO A 267 -2.12 5.54 -18.72
N THR A 268 -2.32 4.25 -18.91
CA THR A 268 -1.51 3.45 -19.84
C THR A 268 -1.78 3.74 -21.34
N LYS A 269 -2.85 4.47 -21.63
CA LYS A 269 -3.25 4.85 -22.99
C LYS A 269 -2.95 6.31 -23.31
N LEU A 270 -2.29 7.04 -22.41
CA LEU A 270 -2.01 8.47 -22.51
C LEU A 270 -0.52 8.76 -22.75
#